data_e62c8f0a320f765df0ad6fdc269564ba
#
_entry.id   e62c8f0a320f765df0ad6fdc269564ba
#
_cell.length_a   1.000
_cell.length_b   1.000
_cell.length_c   1.000
_cell.angle_alpha   90.00
_cell.angle_beta   90.00
_cell.angle_gamma   90.00
#
_symmetry.space_group_name_H-M   'P 1'
#
loop_
_entity.id
_entity.type
_entity.pdbx_description
1 polymer ?
#
loop_
_entity_poly.entity_id
_entity_poly.type
_entity_poly.pdbx_seq_one_letter_code
_entity_poly.pdbx_strand_id
1 'polypeptide(L)'
;MQEFLFVRVEKTYFKLRFADIMYVQAEKKYVNLFAIDKCYTTLCPIGHVEKILPAETFCKVHRSYIVSLEHASRFDNDFIYIGNKKIPVSEQYRSILKNSVVTLNYEVNLFQSESNLGQPLQDPFHKISFRKNAW
;
A
#
# COMPACT_ATOMS: atom_id res chain seq x y z
N MET A 1 -4.83 21.28 7.42
CA MET A 1 -4.84 19.87 7.09
C MET A 1 -4.34 19.03 8.25
N GLN A 2 -5.05 17.99 8.60
CA GLN A 2 -4.67 17.15 9.73
C GLN A 2 -3.47 16.31 9.38
N GLU A 3 -2.55 16.18 10.33
CA GLU A 3 -1.38 15.35 10.17
C GLU A 3 -1.31 14.26 11.24
N PHE A 4 -2.32 14.19 12.08
CA PHE A 4 -2.34 13.22 13.15
C PHE A 4 -3.77 12.93 13.56
N LEU A 5 -3.93 11.85 14.31
CA LEU A 5 -5.20 11.55 14.94
C LEU A 5 -4.93 11.24 16.39
N PHE A 6 -5.99 11.15 17.16
CA PHE A 6 -5.90 10.66 18.53
C PHE A 6 -6.62 9.33 18.57
N VAL A 7 -5.91 8.29 18.98
CA VAL A 7 -6.49 6.97 19.08
C VAL A 7 -6.80 6.68 20.53
N ARG A 8 -8.02 6.23 20.76
CA ARG A 8 -8.45 5.95 22.13
C ARG A 8 -8.10 4.51 22.48
N VAL A 9 -7.30 4.35 23.53
CA VAL A 9 -6.98 3.06 24.09
C VAL A 9 -7.45 3.08 25.51
N GLU A 10 -8.48 2.32 25.82
CA GLU A 10 -9.14 2.35 27.10
C GLU A 10 -9.71 3.74 27.35
N LYS A 11 -9.19 4.47 28.32
CA LYS A 11 -9.72 5.81 28.63
C LYS A 11 -8.80 6.92 28.20
N THR A 12 -7.72 6.60 27.52
CA THR A 12 -6.69 7.57 27.17
C THR A 12 -6.65 7.75 25.66
N TYR A 13 -6.47 8.98 25.24
CA TYR A 13 -6.33 9.31 23.81
C TYR A 13 -4.87 9.58 23.54
N PHE A 14 -4.28 8.78 22.64
CA PHE A 14 -2.88 8.91 22.28
C PHE A 14 -2.75 9.58 20.94
N LYS A 15 -1.89 10.57 20.86
CA LYS A 15 -1.64 11.26 19.60
C LYS A 15 -0.78 10.38 18.72
N LEU A 16 -1.21 10.22 17.46
CA LEU A 16 -0.52 9.35 16.54
C LEU A 16 -0.43 10.08 15.20
N ARG A 17 0.79 10.34 14.75
CA ARG A 17 0.99 11.04 13.50
C ARG A 17 0.75 10.07 12.35
N PHE A 18 0.10 10.57 11.29
CA PHE A 18 -0.15 9.73 10.13
C PHE A 18 1.15 9.19 9.55
N ALA A 19 2.21 10.01 9.55
CA ALA A 19 3.49 9.61 8.99
C ALA A 19 4.12 8.45 9.75
N ASP A 20 3.71 8.23 11.00
CA ASP A 20 4.27 7.17 11.82
C ASP A 20 3.48 5.86 11.74
N ILE A 21 2.33 5.86 11.09
CA ILE A 21 1.52 4.65 10.94
C ILE A 21 2.03 3.87 9.74
N MET A 22 2.42 2.63 9.97
CA MET A 22 2.93 1.78 8.91
C MET A 22 1.80 1.01 8.22
N TYR A 23 0.93 0.40 9.01
CA TYR A 23 -0.23 -0.29 8.46
C TYR A 23 -1.24 -0.53 9.57
N VAL A 24 -2.46 -0.85 9.16
CA VAL A 24 -3.58 -1.13 10.06
C VAL A 24 -4.11 -2.50 9.73
N GLN A 25 -4.39 -3.28 10.75
CA GLN A 25 -4.93 -4.62 10.58
C GLN A 25 -6.21 -4.75 11.39
N ALA A 26 -7.27 -5.25 10.76
CA ALA A 26 -8.51 -5.53 11.45
C ALA A 26 -8.42 -6.91 12.09
N GLU A 27 -8.90 -6.99 13.34
CA GLU A 27 -8.91 -8.26 14.03
C GLU A 27 -10.21 -8.33 14.79
N LYS A 28 -11.19 -9.06 14.25
CA LYS A 28 -12.53 -9.12 14.81
C LYS A 28 -13.11 -7.71 14.82
N LYS A 29 -13.51 -7.19 15.97
CA LYS A 29 -14.09 -5.86 16.02
C LYS A 29 -13.07 -4.80 16.41
N TYR A 30 -11.80 -5.18 16.51
CA TYR A 30 -10.73 -4.24 16.83
C TYR A 30 -9.88 -3.94 15.62
N VAL A 31 -9.18 -2.83 15.67
CA VAL A 31 -8.13 -2.55 14.71
C VAL A 31 -6.83 -2.35 15.48
N ASN A 32 -5.75 -2.82 14.86
CA ASN A 32 -4.41 -2.63 15.36
C ASN A 32 -3.71 -1.64 14.43
N LEU A 33 -3.32 -0.50 14.98
CA LEU A 33 -2.57 0.49 14.21
C LEU A 33 -1.11 0.30 14.54
N PHE A 34 -0.37 -0.23 13.58
CA PHE A 34 1.05 -0.50 13.78
C PHE A 34 1.85 0.72 13.39
N ALA A 35 2.38 1.39 14.39
CA ALA A 35 3.21 2.57 14.19
C ALA A 35 4.68 2.18 14.27
N ILE A 36 5.54 3.15 13.98
CA ILE A 36 6.98 2.85 13.96
C ILE A 36 7.49 2.46 15.33
N ASP A 37 6.85 2.89 16.40
CA ASP A 37 7.33 2.62 17.75
C ASP A 37 6.52 1.55 18.47
N LYS A 38 5.23 1.44 18.21
CA LYS A 38 4.41 0.44 18.89
C LYS A 38 3.08 0.28 18.19
N CYS A 39 2.26 -0.62 18.71
CA CYS A 39 0.95 -0.92 18.17
C CYS A 39 -0.12 -0.37 19.08
N TYR A 40 -1.12 0.28 18.48
CA TYR A 40 -2.26 0.80 19.21
C TYR A 40 -3.49 0.00 18.81
N THR A 41 -4.20 -0.55 19.77
CA THR A 41 -5.38 -1.36 19.52
C THR A 41 -6.61 -0.66 20.05
N THR A 42 -7.63 -0.54 19.21
CA THR A 42 -8.86 0.12 19.63
C THR A 42 -10.06 -0.56 18.99
N LEU A 43 -11.21 -0.42 19.64
CA LEU A 43 -12.46 -0.99 19.14
C LEU A 43 -12.99 -0.11 18.03
N CYS A 44 -12.94 -0.60 16.80
CA CYS A 44 -13.29 0.22 15.64
C CYS A 44 -13.33 -0.64 14.40
N PRO A 45 -14.33 -0.47 13.54
CA PRO A 45 -14.30 -1.17 12.26
C PRO A 45 -13.25 -0.53 11.35
N ILE A 46 -12.60 -1.36 10.55
CA ILE A 46 -11.51 -0.86 9.71
C ILE A 46 -12.00 0.13 8.66
N GLY A 47 -13.25 0.01 8.23
CA GLY A 47 -13.81 0.98 7.29
C GLY A 47 -13.89 2.38 7.86
N HIS A 48 -14.04 2.50 9.17
CA HIS A 48 -14.06 3.81 9.80
C HIS A 48 -12.66 4.42 9.81
N VAL A 49 -11.65 3.58 10.03
CA VAL A 49 -10.26 4.04 10.00
C VAL A 49 -9.91 4.51 8.59
N GLU A 50 -10.38 3.77 7.59
CA GLU A 50 -10.10 4.11 6.21
C GLU A 50 -10.58 5.52 5.87
N LYS A 51 -11.70 5.92 6.42
CA LYS A 51 -12.26 7.24 6.14
C LYS A 51 -11.46 8.36 6.80
N ILE A 52 -10.75 8.04 7.85
CA ILE A 52 -9.98 9.05 8.60
C ILE A 52 -8.60 9.25 8.02
N LEU A 53 -7.97 8.17 7.55
CA LEU A 53 -6.60 8.24 7.06
C LEU A 53 -6.54 8.92 5.69
N PRO A 54 -5.48 9.69 5.43
CA PRO A 54 -5.37 10.40 4.14
C PRO A 54 -5.29 9.41 2.99
N ALA A 55 -6.15 9.59 2.02
CA ALA A 55 -6.22 8.69 0.87
C ALA A 55 -4.98 8.79 -0.01
N GLU A 56 -4.24 9.89 0.08
CA GLU A 56 -3.04 10.07 -0.73
C GLU A 56 -1.91 9.14 -0.32
N THR A 57 -1.89 8.76 0.95
CA THR A 57 -0.78 7.98 1.47
C THR A 57 -1.18 6.62 2.02
N PHE A 58 -2.46 6.36 2.16
CA PHE A 58 -2.94 5.08 2.69
C PHE A 58 -3.83 4.39 1.68
N CYS A 59 -3.68 3.10 1.58
CA CYS A 59 -4.41 2.30 0.62
C CYS A 59 -4.89 1.02 1.27
N LYS A 60 -6.18 0.75 1.13
CA LYS A 60 -6.71 -0.52 1.61
C LYS A 60 -6.40 -1.58 0.57
N VAL A 61 -5.69 -2.63 0.96
CA VAL A 61 -5.22 -3.66 0.04
C VAL A 61 -5.85 -5.02 0.30
N HIS A 62 -6.67 -5.10 1.31
CA HIS A 62 -7.28 -6.35 1.73
C HIS A 62 -8.41 -5.96 2.66
N ARG A 63 -9.43 -6.80 2.78
CA ARG A 63 -10.56 -6.44 3.67
C ARG A 63 -10.09 -6.19 5.10
N SER A 64 -8.94 -6.70 5.47
CA SER A 64 -8.43 -6.58 6.84
C SER A 64 -7.16 -5.73 6.94
N TYR A 65 -6.72 -5.09 5.85
CA TYR A 65 -5.46 -4.35 5.90
C TYR A 65 -5.53 -3.02 5.16
N ILE A 66 -5.03 -1.99 5.81
CA ILE A 66 -4.76 -0.70 5.18
C ILE A 66 -3.26 -0.46 5.34
N VAL A 67 -2.58 -0.06 4.27
CA VAL A 67 -1.13 0.14 4.33
C VAL A 67 -0.78 1.58 4.05
N SER A 68 0.33 2.03 4.63
CA SER A 68 0.90 3.31 4.31
C SER A 68 1.83 3.12 3.11
N LEU A 69 1.54 3.84 2.04
CA LEU A 69 2.36 3.75 0.84
C LEU A 69 3.73 4.37 1.06
N GLU A 70 3.85 5.26 2.04
CA GLU A 70 5.14 5.86 2.36
C GLU A 70 6.09 4.86 3.01
N HIS A 71 5.54 3.88 3.70
CA HIS A 71 6.35 2.89 4.41
C HIS A 71 6.54 1.61 3.61
N ALA A 72 5.83 1.47 2.50
CA ALA A 72 5.93 0.27 1.68
C ALA A 72 7.22 0.29 0.87
N SER A 73 7.93 -0.82 0.85
CA SER A 73 9.17 -0.91 0.10
C SER A 73 8.98 -1.50 -1.29
N ARG A 74 8.01 -2.39 -1.45
CA ARG A 74 7.73 -3.01 -2.74
C ARG A 74 6.41 -3.73 -2.68
N PHE A 75 5.86 -4.05 -3.83
CA PHE A 75 4.65 -4.87 -3.90
C PHE A 75 4.60 -5.61 -5.23
N ASP A 76 3.82 -6.66 -5.23
CA ASP A 76 3.53 -7.41 -6.45
C ASP A 76 2.03 -7.69 -6.45
N ASN A 77 1.58 -8.61 -7.28
CA ASN A 77 0.15 -8.90 -7.36
C ASN A 77 -0.42 -9.49 -6.08
N ASP A 78 0.41 -10.15 -5.29
CA ASP A 78 -0.08 -10.92 -4.15
C ASP A 78 0.22 -10.29 -2.81
N PHE A 79 1.29 -9.52 -2.71
CA PHE A 79 1.74 -9.00 -1.42
C PHE A 79 2.30 -7.60 -1.53
N ILE A 80 2.20 -6.85 -0.44
CA ILE A 80 2.90 -5.58 -0.28
C ILE A 80 3.73 -5.70 1.00
N TYR A 81 4.93 -5.14 0.95
CA TYR A 81 5.92 -5.35 2.01
C TYR A 81 6.22 -4.04 2.74
N ILE A 82 6.10 -4.10 4.06
CA ILE A 82 6.41 -2.96 4.93
C ILE A 82 7.38 -3.49 5.97
N GLY A 83 8.65 -3.03 5.90
CA GLY A 83 9.66 -3.58 6.76
C GLY A 83 9.76 -5.08 6.54
N ASN A 84 9.64 -5.83 7.61
CA ASN A 84 9.67 -7.29 7.53
C ASN A 84 8.28 -7.89 7.37
N LYS A 85 7.26 -7.06 7.31
CA LYS A 85 5.89 -7.56 7.26
C LYS A 85 5.45 -7.76 5.82
N LYS A 86 4.90 -8.94 5.56
CA LYS A 86 4.39 -9.32 4.26
C LYS A 86 2.87 -9.29 4.36
N ILE A 87 2.24 -8.36 3.68
CA ILE A 87 0.81 -8.12 3.79
C ILE A 87 0.12 -8.57 2.51
N PRO A 88 -0.91 -9.40 2.60
CA PRO A 88 -1.59 -9.88 1.40
C PRO A 88 -2.37 -8.78 0.70
N VAL A 89 -2.34 -8.80 -0.61
CA VAL A 89 -3.16 -7.92 -1.44
C VAL A 89 -4.20 -8.82 -2.09
N SER A 90 -5.46 -8.63 -1.74
CA SER A 90 -6.48 -9.49 -2.32
C SER A 90 -6.83 -9.03 -3.72
N GLU A 91 -7.39 -9.96 -4.48
CA GLU A 91 -7.60 -9.75 -5.91
C GLU A 91 -8.39 -8.49 -6.19
N GLN A 92 -9.43 -8.24 -5.43
CA GLN A 92 -10.28 -7.10 -5.69
C GLN A 92 -9.61 -5.76 -5.39
N TYR A 93 -8.48 -5.78 -4.70
CA TYR A 93 -7.77 -4.54 -4.36
C TYR A 93 -6.54 -4.30 -5.22
N ARG A 94 -6.22 -5.22 -6.14
CA ARG A 94 -5.01 -5.09 -6.94
C ARG A 94 -5.02 -3.85 -7.82
N SER A 95 -6.12 -3.61 -8.51
CA SER A 95 -6.17 -2.45 -9.38
C SER A 95 -6.24 -1.16 -8.58
N ILE A 96 -6.86 -1.20 -7.42
CA ILE A 96 -6.92 -0.02 -6.56
C ILE A 96 -5.51 0.36 -6.13
N LEU A 97 -4.71 -0.62 -5.74
CA LEU A 97 -3.34 -0.36 -5.33
C LEU A 97 -2.54 0.21 -6.49
N LYS A 98 -2.64 -0.39 -7.66
CA LYS A 98 -1.88 0.09 -8.81
C LYS A 98 -2.27 1.50 -9.20
N ASN A 99 -3.54 1.84 -9.03
CA ASN A 99 -4.01 3.17 -9.36
C ASN A 99 -3.68 4.20 -8.29
N SER A 100 -3.25 3.75 -7.12
CA SER A 100 -2.93 4.64 -6.01
C SER A 100 -1.47 5.07 -6.01
N VAL A 101 -0.66 4.52 -6.91
CA VAL A 101 0.77 4.81 -6.93
C VAL A 101 1.20 5.16 -8.35
N VAL A 102 2.32 5.82 -8.45
CA VAL A 102 2.93 6.11 -9.74
C VAL A 102 3.98 5.03 -9.98
N THR A 103 3.85 4.32 -11.10
CA THR A 103 4.78 3.25 -11.39
C THR A 103 5.62 3.60 -12.60
N LEU A 104 6.84 3.12 -12.62
CA LEU A 104 7.71 3.23 -13.77
C LEU A 104 7.80 1.84 -14.37
N ASN A 105 7.04 1.65 -15.43
CA ASN A 105 6.94 0.34 -16.03
C ASN A 105 6.67 0.54 -17.51
N TYR A 106 7.74 0.62 -18.29
CA TYR A 106 7.58 0.77 -19.72
C TYR A 106 7.52 -0.61 -20.32
N GLU A 107 6.33 -1.16 -20.27
CA GLU A 107 6.14 -2.50 -20.72
C GLU A 107 5.33 -2.47 -21.99
N VAL A 108 5.89 -2.94 -23.06
CA VAL A 108 5.18 -3.00 -24.30
C VAL A 108 4.22 -4.17 -24.20
N ASN A 109 2.95 -3.85 -24.29
CA ASN A 109 1.96 -4.88 -24.32
C ASN A 109 1.95 -5.43 -25.72
N LEU A 110 2.51 -6.59 -25.91
CA LEU A 110 2.66 -7.15 -27.23
C LEU A 110 1.37 -7.34 -27.96
N PHE A 111 0.30 -7.55 -27.23
CA PHE A 111 -0.97 -7.76 -27.88
C PHE A 111 -1.58 -6.48 -28.37
N GLN A 112 -1.32 -5.40 -27.67
CA GLN A 112 -1.80 -4.13 -28.14
C GLN A 112 -0.83 -3.45 -29.01
N SER A 113 0.42 -3.69 -28.73
CA SER A 113 1.45 -2.96 -29.39
C SER A 113 1.58 -3.33 -30.83
N GLU A 114 0.97 -4.38 -31.22
CA GLU A 114 0.98 -4.68 -32.62
C GLU A 114 0.46 -3.55 -33.41
N SER A 115 -0.55 -2.96 -32.87
CA SER A 115 -1.11 -1.86 -33.56
C SER A 115 -0.20 -0.67 -33.43
N ASN A 116 0.48 -0.67 -32.47
CA ASN A 116 1.37 0.41 -32.30
C ASN A 116 2.64 0.20 -32.90
N LEU A 117 2.95 -0.60 -33.02
CA LEU A 117 3.99 -0.87 -33.19
C LEU A 117 5.06 -0.46 -33.07
N GLY A 118 5.02 -0.46 -33.08
CA GLY A 118 5.83 -0.25 -33.06
C GLY A 118 6.64 0.27 -32.56
N GLN A 119 6.85 0.32 -32.27
CA GLN A 119 7.50 0.83 -31.74
C GLN A 119 8.34 0.43 -31.08
N PRO A 120 8.50 0.05 -31.02
CA PRO A 120 9.14 -0.22 -30.43
C PRO A 120 10.16 -0.48 -30.12
N LEU A 121 10.13 -0.61 -30.16
CA LEU A 121 10.74 -0.80 -29.77
C LEU A 121 11.60 -0.88 -29.32
N GLN A 122 11.66 -0.98 -29.23
CA GLN A 122 12.22 -1.05 -28.77
C GLN A 122 12.91 -1.03 -28.01
N ASP A 123 12.75 -1.17 -27.47
CA ASP A 123 13.30 -0.96 -26.55
C ASP A 123 14.22 -1.76 -26.12
N PRO A 124 14.76 -1.59 -26.17
CA PRO A 124 15.85 -2.28 -25.96
C PRO A 124 16.28 -2.40 -24.68
N PHE A 125 16.16 -1.80 -24.00
CA PHE A 125 16.61 -2.04 -22.88
C PHE A 125 15.85 -2.70 -22.21
N HIS A 126 14.97 -2.93 -22.60
CA HIS A 126 14.24 -3.55 -21.84
C HIS A 126 14.76 -4.82 -21.49
N LYS A 127 15.64 -5.23 -21.91
CA LYS A 127 16.09 -6.31 -21.49
C LYS A 127 16.89 -6.24 -20.48
N ILE A 128 17.05 -5.54 -20.21
CA ILE A 128 17.52 -5.35 -19.33
C ILE A 128 17.24 -5.45 -18.26
N SER A 129 16.78 -5.65 -18.13
CA SER A 129 16.54 -5.71 -17.35
C SER A 129 16.72 -6.11 -16.46
N PHE A 130 16.86 -6.45 -16.50
CA PHE A 130 16.96 -6.80 -15.86
C PHE A 130 17.54 -6.83 -15.15
N ARG A 131 17.87 -6.71 -15.28
CA ARG A 131 18.36 -6.75 -14.84
C ARG A 131 18.29 -6.80 -13.95
N LYS A 132 18.00 -7.08 -13.83
CA LYS A 132 17.77 -7.22 -13.13
C LYS A 132 17.96 -7.36 -12.16
N ASN A 133 18.14 -7.37 -11.87
CA ASN A 133 18.28 -7.45 -10.98
C ASN A 133 18.75 -7.23 -10.24
N ALA A 134 19.00 -6.85 -10.38
CA ALA A 134 19.41 -6.54 -9.91
C ALA A 134 19.38 -6.08 -9.27
N TRP A 135 19.30 -5.78 -8.99
CA TRP A 135 19.23 -5.23 -8.21
C TRP A 135 18.97 -5.70 -7.31
#